data_ab0b53b62b573d1844e0ab522cfd4325
#
_entry.id   ab0b53b62b573d1844e0ab522cfd4325
#
_cell.length_a   1.000
_cell.length_b   1.000
_cell.length_c   1.000
_cell.angle_alpha   90.00
_cell.angle_beta   90.00
_cell.angle_gamma   90.00
#
_symmetry.space_group_name_H-M   'P 1'
#
loop_
_entity.id
_entity.type
_entity.pdbx_description
1 polymer ?
#
loop_
_entity_poly.entity_id
_entity_poly.type
_entity_poly.pdbx_seq_one_letter_code
_entity_poly.pdbx_strand_id
1 'polypeptide(L)'
;MVGWKADPAILKEFNPKMLFWGGGHKPHGSDFLVTAVESSNFQIPALEKMEFFVQMQSTMTPTTEYADIILPARDWMWEEKNVVNGGGGYGGFQAINYCAGVVPPAGEVRSYVWVFTKLAEKLGVDPKTYFKYYTTDENWDQDWERYQQDNYQMVTDYYAKRNIEVPSWEEFSHGKFINCDELDAEPFTGFDDQIKGGKPFRTQSGKIEFFSRYVADEANRGKGEHFDRSGRLIDNLAGDWGSLTPHAVYRKAVKGMDDPRTRQYPLMVMAPHARYRVHYLFWEQPWLRNHVYQHRVWISPADAVTRGGIKDGDLVLVYNERGKLVMPAYVTGRLMPGLIVIRHGGKYMPDANGVDFGASASTIMGGDFESCITPAHATTLVQLEKYQGEAP
;
A
#
# COMPACT_ATOMS: atom_id res chain seq x y z
N MET A 1 -7.62 11.44 -1.92
CA MET A 1 -9.01 11.80 -1.56
C MET A 1 -9.59 12.96 -2.38
N VAL A 2 -8.82 13.65 -3.16
CA VAL A 2 -9.28 14.79 -3.98
C VAL A 2 -9.51 14.33 -5.41
N GLY A 3 -10.49 13.63 -5.71
CA GLY A 3 -10.84 13.19 -7.05
C GLY A 3 -12.00 12.26 -7.11
N TRP A 4 -12.44 11.96 -5.96
CA TRP A 4 -13.74 11.37 -5.82
C TRP A 4 -14.74 12.41 -6.31
N LYS A 5 -15.73 11.98 -7.06
CA LYS A 5 -16.94 12.76 -7.31
C LYS A 5 -17.72 12.87 -6.01
N ALA A 6 -17.06 13.33 -4.95
CA ALA A 6 -17.71 13.65 -3.72
C ALA A 6 -18.68 14.80 -3.98
N ASP A 7 -19.82 14.77 -3.31
CA ASP A 7 -20.76 15.86 -3.35
C ASP A 7 -20.01 17.18 -3.10
N PRO A 8 -20.11 18.19 -3.99
CA PRO A 8 -19.46 19.48 -3.79
C PRO A 8 -19.75 20.14 -2.45
N ALA A 9 -20.88 19.83 -1.81
CA ALA A 9 -21.20 20.29 -0.46
C ALA A 9 -20.26 19.69 0.58
N ILE A 10 -19.94 18.40 0.46
CA ILE A 10 -19.03 17.70 1.39
C ILE A 10 -17.59 18.16 1.20
N LEU A 11 -17.16 18.38 -0.07
CA LEU A 11 -15.84 18.95 -0.36
C LEU A 11 -15.67 20.37 0.22
N LYS A 12 -16.76 21.11 0.41
CA LYS A 12 -16.71 22.41 1.10
C LYS A 12 -16.51 22.26 2.61
N GLU A 13 -17.07 21.22 3.21
CA GLU A 13 -16.92 20.95 4.65
C GLU A 13 -15.60 20.24 4.98
N PHE A 14 -15.10 19.37 4.07
CA PHE A 14 -13.82 18.67 4.23
C PHE A 14 -12.75 19.34 3.38
N ASN A 15 -12.11 20.36 3.95
CA ASN A 15 -10.96 21.04 3.35
C ASN A 15 -9.75 20.88 4.28
N PRO A 16 -9.03 19.73 4.24
CA PRO A 16 -7.88 19.51 5.07
C PRO A 16 -6.79 20.49 4.67
N LYS A 17 -6.28 21.23 5.64
CA LYS A 17 -5.22 22.22 5.45
C LYS A 17 -3.85 21.63 5.78
N MET A 18 -3.84 20.62 6.63
CA MET A 18 -2.61 19.97 7.10
C MET A 18 -2.68 18.47 6.83
N LEU A 19 -1.59 17.93 6.34
CA LEU A 19 -1.34 16.50 6.25
C LEU A 19 -0.15 16.13 7.13
N PHE A 20 -0.35 15.22 8.08
CA PHE A 20 0.73 14.52 8.75
C PHE A 20 0.73 13.08 8.23
N TRP A 21 1.77 12.71 7.49
CA TRP A 21 1.88 11.39 6.88
C TRP A 21 3.02 10.59 7.49
N GLY A 22 2.70 9.58 8.28
CA GLY A 22 3.65 8.71 8.95
C GLY A 22 4.04 7.46 8.16
N GLY A 23 3.76 7.40 6.86
CA GLY A 23 4.16 6.26 6.03
C GLY A 23 3.40 4.96 6.29
N GLY A 24 2.18 5.04 6.83
CA GLY A 24 1.40 3.85 7.23
C GLY A 24 1.96 3.21 8.50
N HIS A 25 1.68 1.93 8.74
CA HIS A 25 2.19 1.22 9.93
C HIS A 25 3.71 1.08 9.98
N LYS A 26 4.39 1.48 8.91
CA LYS A 26 5.81 1.24 8.71
C LYS A 26 6.39 2.33 7.83
N PRO A 27 7.14 3.27 8.38
CA PRO A 27 7.89 4.24 7.58
C PRO A 27 9.08 3.54 6.90
N HIS A 28 8.84 2.89 5.75
CA HIS A 28 9.83 2.04 5.10
C HIS A 28 10.29 2.53 3.75
N GLY A 29 10.25 3.81 3.48
CA GLY A 29 10.57 4.25 2.14
C GLY A 29 9.54 3.80 1.08
N SER A 30 8.40 3.25 1.50
CA SER A 30 7.27 3.01 0.61
C SER A 30 6.62 4.33 0.28
N ASP A 31 6.66 4.70 -0.97
CA ASP A 31 6.03 5.92 -1.46
C ASP A 31 4.60 5.63 -1.87
N PHE A 32 3.66 5.79 -0.91
CA PHE A 32 2.27 5.44 -1.15
C PHE A 32 1.46 6.54 -1.84
N LEU A 33 1.82 7.81 -1.68
CA LEU A 33 0.98 8.87 -2.21
C LEU A 33 1.27 9.18 -3.68
N VAL A 34 2.54 9.19 -4.08
CA VAL A 34 2.91 9.57 -5.45
C VAL A 34 3.11 8.37 -6.37
N THR A 35 3.69 7.25 -5.88
CA THR A 35 4.09 6.17 -6.79
C THR A 35 3.38 4.83 -6.57
N ALA A 36 2.58 4.67 -5.51
CA ALA A 36 2.12 3.33 -5.15
C ALA A 36 0.64 3.04 -5.41
N VAL A 37 -0.26 4.01 -5.30
CA VAL A 37 -1.69 3.67 -5.21
C VAL A 37 -2.55 4.30 -6.29
N GLU A 38 -2.30 5.55 -6.65
CA GLU A 38 -3.16 6.27 -7.58
C GLU A 38 -2.34 7.07 -8.60
N SER A 39 -3.00 7.68 -9.55
CA SER A 39 -2.32 8.52 -10.53
C SER A 39 -1.51 9.62 -9.85
N SER A 40 -0.21 9.66 -10.09
CA SER A 40 0.67 10.72 -9.60
C SER A 40 0.13 12.11 -9.96
N ASN A 41 -0.34 12.26 -11.20
CA ASN A 41 -0.91 13.52 -11.72
C ASN A 41 -2.20 13.93 -11.00
N PHE A 42 -2.79 13.05 -10.23
CA PHE A 42 -3.98 13.32 -9.45
C PHE A 42 -3.64 13.63 -7.99
N GLN A 43 -2.69 12.91 -7.41
CA GLN A 43 -2.26 13.09 -6.02
C GLN A 43 -1.43 14.34 -5.82
N ILE A 44 -0.53 14.65 -6.76
CA ILE A 44 0.37 15.81 -6.66
C ILE A 44 -0.39 17.12 -6.51
N PRO A 45 -1.39 17.47 -7.35
CA PRO A 45 -2.16 18.70 -7.15
C PRO A 45 -2.92 18.75 -5.82
N ALA A 46 -3.17 17.60 -5.19
CA ALA A 46 -3.77 17.56 -3.87
C ALA A 46 -2.74 17.85 -2.77
N LEU A 47 -1.52 17.32 -2.90
CA LEU A 47 -0.41 17.62 -1.99
C LEU A 47 -0.01 19.10 -2.06
N GLU A 48 0.07 19.67 -3.26
CA GLU A 48 0.41 21.08 -3.49
C GLU A 48 -0.63 22.07 -2.93
N LYS A 49 -1.86 21.62 -2.70
CA LYS A 49 -2.92 22.43 -2.06
C LYS A 49 -2.90 22.38 -0.54
N MET A 50 -2.12 21.49 0.06
CA MET A 50 -1.99 21.49 1.51
C MET A 50 -1.27 22.75 1.97
N GLU A 51 -1.79 23.41 3.01
CA GLU A 51 -1.14 24.57 3.63
C GLU A 51 0.10 24.15 4.43
N PHE A 52 0.12 22.88 4.88
CA PHE A 52 1.22 22.34 5.68
C PHE A 52 1.28 20.82 5.56
N PHE A 53 2.40 20.29 5.09
CA PHE A 53 2.62 18.86 4.95
C PHE A 53 3.84 18.41 5.75
N VAL A 54 3.62 17.54 6.73
CA VAL A 54 4.67 16.88 7.50
C VAL A 54 4.72 15.41 7.10
N GLN A 55 5.88 14.95 6.67
CA GLN A 55 6.10 13.54 6.40
C GLN A 55 7.16 12.96 7.33
N MET A 56 6.87 11.81 7.90
CA MET A 56 7.84 10.99 8.60
C MET A 56 8.26 9.83 7.72
N GLN A 57 9.56 9.75 7.38
CA GLN A 57 10.05 8.78 6.41
C GLN A 57 11.51 8.38 6.69
N SER A 58 11.88 7.12 6.40
CA SER A 58 13.24 6.60 6.56
C SER A 58 14.15 6.88 5.36
N THR A 59 13.60 7.14 4.19
CA THR A 59 14.32 7.45 2.95
C THR A 59 13.62 8.55 2.18
N MET A 60 14.36 9.32 1.39
CA MET A 60 13.75 10.28 0.47
C MET A 60 12.95 9.56 -0.61
N THR A 61 11.70 9.96 -0.78
CA THR A 61 10.78 9.40 -1.77
C THR A 61 10.17 10.53 -2.61
N PRO A 62 9.56 10.25 -3.76
CA PRO A 62 8.85 11.28 -4.52
C PRO A 62 7.78 12.03 -3.69
N THR A 63 7.14 11.39 -2.72
CA THR A 63 6.20 12.09 -1.82
C THR A 63 6.91 13.05 -0.88
N THR A 64 8.11 12.74 -0.39
CA THR A 64 8.86 13.63 0.51
C THR A 64 9.27 14.95 -0.16
N GLU A 65 9.34 14.99 -1.48
CA GLU A 65 9.66 16.22 -2.23
C GLU A 65 8.57 17.31 -2.09
N TYR A 66 7.36 16.93 -1.66
CA TYR A 66 6.23 17.85 -1.44
C TYR A 66 6.04 18.21 0.05
N ALA A 67 6.84 17.66 0.96
CA ALA A 67 6.68 17.91 2.38
C ALA A 67 7.39 19.21 2.81
N ASP A 68 6.72 20.02 3.64
CA ASP A 68 7.32 21.22 4.28
C ASP A 68 8.29 20.82 5.39
N ILE A 69 7.98 19.73 6.11
CA ILE A 69 8.85 19.16 7.15
C ILE A 69 8.98 17.66 6.92
N ILE A 70 10.22 17.19 6.94
CA ILE A 70 10.56 15.78 6.91
C ILE A 70 11.14 15.38 8.25
N LEU A 71 10.46 14.45 8.94
CA LEU A 71 10.95 13.86 10.19
C LEU A 71 11.63 12.52 9.87
N PRO A 72 12.91 12.36 10.24
CA PRO A 72 13.61 11.11 9.97
C PRO A 72 13.05 9.98 10.82
N ALA A 73 12.54 8.94 10.18
CA ALA A 73 11.93 7.81 10.83
C ALA A 73 12.96 6.72 11.15
N ARG A 74 12.87 6.14 12.35
CA ARG A 74 13.62 4.95 12.73
C ARG A 74 13.12 3.75 11.91
N ASP A 75 14.03 2.96 11.38
CA ASP A 75 13.66 1.72 10.70
C ASP A 75 13.28 0.64 11.74
N TRP A 76 12.08 0.12 11.60
CA TRP A 76 11.52 -0.83 12.58
C TRP A 76 12.15 -2.23 12.50
N MET A 77 12.78 -2.59 11.39
CA MET A 77 13.42 -3.90 11.22
C MET A 77 14.85 -3.92 11.72
N TRP A 78 15.58 -2.82 11.50
CA TRP A 78 17.02 -2.79 11.69
C TRP A 78 17.44 -1.97 12.91
N GLU A 79 16.70 -0.94 13.24
CA GLU A 79 17.05 0.04 14.27
C GLU A 79 16.17 -0.04 15.52
N GLU A 80 15.02 -0.69 15.45
CA GLU A 80 14.06 -0.73 16.55
C GLU A 80 13.84 -2.15 17.07
N LYS A 81 13.76 -2.29 18.39
CA LYS A 81 13.44 -3.55 19.04
C LYS A 81 11.93 -3.80 18.96
N ASN A 82 11.50 -4.91 18.38
CA ASN A 82 10.07 -5.20 18.20
C ASN A 82 9.75 -6.69 18.28
N VAL A 83 8.64 -7.01 18.94
CA VAL A 83 7.95 -8.29 18.75
C VAL A 83 7.20 -8.25 17.44
N VAL A 84 7.54 -9.13 16.52
CA VAL A 84 6.96 -9.19 15.18
C VAL A 84 6.25 -10.51 14.97
N ASN A 85 4.97 -10.41 14.65
CA ASN A 85 4.21 -11.55 14.15
C ASN A 85 4.41 -11.60 12.62
N GLY A 86 5.33 -12.46 12.19
CA GLY A 86 5.65 -12.66 10.78
C GLY A 86 4.85 -13.81 10.22
N GLY A 87 3.98 -13.54 9.25
CA GLY A 87 3.33 -14.63 8.54
C GLY A 87 1.87 -14.46 8.20
N GLY A 88 1.28 -13.37 8.58
CA GLY A 88 -0.11 -13.14 8.20
C GLY A 88 -0.28 -12.97 6.69
N GLY A 89 -0.89 -13.92 6.02
CA GLY A 89 -1.59 -13.68 4.77
C GLY A 89 -0.90 -14.01 3.44
N TYR A 90 0.38 -14.33 3.41
CA TYR A 90 1.07 -14.61 2.12
C TYR A 90 1.56 -16.06 1.97
N GLY A 91 0.84 -16.99 2.58
CA GLY A 91 1.01 -18.43 2.31
C GLY A 91 2.41 -18.94 2.63
N GLY A 92 2.70 -19.11 3.88
CA GLY A 92 3.96 -19.66 4.30
C GLY A 92 4.00 -19.82 5.80
N PHE A 93 5.10 -19.84 6.31
CA PHE A 93 5.51 -20.01 7.65
C PHE A 93 4.94 -18.93 8.59
N GLN A 94 4.21 -19.32 9.62
CA GLN A 94 3.76 -18.44 10.69
C GLN A 94 4.74 -18.48 11.85
N ALA A 95 5.37 -17.36 12.13
CA ALA A 95 6.29 -17.24 13.25
C ALA A 95 6.10 -15.93 14.01
N ILE A 96 6.39 -15.98 15.30
CA ILE A 96 6.57 -14.79 16.12
C ILE A 96 8.04 -14.70 16.48
N ASN A 97 8.65 -13.58 16.14
CA ASN A 97 10.08 -13.35 16.34
C ASN A 97 10.33 -11.96 16.94
N TYR A 98 11.53 -11.79 17.44
CA TYR A 98 12.00 -10.53 17.98
C TYR A 98 13.02 -9.89 17.02
N CYS A 99 12.73 -8.66 16.60
CA CYS A 99 13.71 -7.82 15.94
C CYS A 99 14.57 -7.15 17.00
N ALA A 100 15.86 -7.43 17.03
CA ALA A 100 16.74 -6.98 18.11
C ALA A 100 17.27 -5.55 17.94
N GLY A 101 16.97 -4.87 16.80
CA GLY A 101 17.55 -3.56 16.52
C GLY A 101 19.06 -3.65 16.32
N VAL A 102 19.50 -4.38 15.28
CA VAL A 102 20.92 -4.73 15.07
C VAL A 102 21.76 -3.60 14.51
N VAL A 103 21.11 -2.55 14.01
CA VAL A 103 21.80 -1.33 13.51
C VAL A 103 21.49 -0.19 14.48
N PRO A 104 22.52 0.50 15.00
CA PRO A 104 22.27 1.66 15.84
C PRO A 104 21.58 2.78 15.02
N PRO A 105 20.59 3.46 15.59
CA PRO A 105 19.94 4.58 14.93
C PRO A 105 20.93 5.67 14.53
N ALA A 106 20.81 6.18 13.31
CA ALA A 106 21.68 7.23 12.81
C ALA A 106 21.05 8.61 12.98
N GLY A 107 21.83 9.59 13.49
CA GLY A 107 21.37 10.97 13.64
C GLY A 107 20.15 11.13 14.53
N GLU A 108 19.15 11.90 14.06
CA GLU A 108 17.97 12.26 14.85
C GLU A 108 16.76 11.37 14.57
N VAL A 109 16.95 10.17 14.02
CA VAL A 109 15.85 9.25 13.73
C VAL A 109 15.09 8.88 15.02
N ARG A 110 13.75 8.85 14.90
CA ARG A 110 12.86 8.49 16.02
C ARG A 110 11.74 7.59 15.51
N SER A 111 11.15 6.79 16.42
CA SER A 111 9.93 6.06 16.10
C SER A 111 8.74 7.03 16.00
N TYR A 112 7.73 6.65 15.23
CA TYR A 112 6.51 7.45 15.13
C TYR A 112 5.78 7.52 16.49
N VAL A 113 5.88 6.50 17.32
CA VAL A 113 5.29 6.51 18.66
C VAL A 113 5.94 7.60 19.50
N TRP A 114 7.27 7.73 19.44
CA TRP A 114 7.99 8.81 20.14
C TRP A 114 7.52 10.19 19.65
N VAL A 115 7.44 10.38 18.33
CA VAL A 115 7.02 11.66 17.72
C VAL A 115 5.62 12.05 18.19
N PHE A 116 4.67 11.15 18.16
CA PHE A 116 3.30 11.45 18.58
C PHE A 116 3.19 11.62 20.11
N THR A 117 4.00 10.92 20.89
CA THR A 117 4.09 11.11 22.33
C THR A 117 4.58 12.55 22.65
N LYS A 118 5.60 13.01 21.90
CA LYS A 118 6.12 14.38 22.07
C LYS A 118 5.16 15.46 21.55
N LEU A 119 4.43 15.18 20.48
CA LEU A 119 3.37 16.07 20.02
C LEU A 119 2.26 16.21 21.06
N ALA A 120 1.83 15.12 21.68
CA ALA A 120 0.82 15.14 22.75
C ALA A 120 1.29 16.05 23.89
N GLU A 121 2.52 15.86 24.36
CA GLU A 121 3.09 16.70 25.42
C GLU A 121 3.09 18.18 25.04
N LYS A 122 3.54 18.52 23.83
CA LYS A 122 3.58 19.92 23.35
C LYS A 122 2.19 20.54 23.16
N LEU A 123 1.18 19.73 22.91
CA LEU A 123 -0.22 20.15 22.81
C LEU A 123 -0.92 20.20 24.17
N GLY A 124 -0.24 19.91 25.27
CA GLY A 124 -0.79 19.91 26.62
C GLY A 124 -1.68 18.67 26.90
N VAL A 125 -1.52 17.62 26.12
CA VAL A 125 -2.16 16.32 26.33
C VAL A 125 -1.18 15.42 27.08
N ASP A 126 -1.68 14.66 28.06
CA ASP A 126 -0.84 13.68 28.76
C ASP A 126 -0.24 12.68 27.76
N PRO A 127 1.10 12.63 27.62
CA PRO A 127 1.76 11.71 26.69
C PRO A 127 1.40 10.25 26.92
N LYS A 128 1.04 9.85 28.14
CA LYS A 128 0.57 8.50 28.47
C LYS A 128 -0.77 8.14 27.83
N THR A 129 -1.55 9.12 27.41
CA THR A 129 -2.77 8.88 26.62
C THR A 129 -2.43 8.25 25.27
N TYR A 130 -1.28 8.60 24.71
CA TYR A 130 -0.81 8.02 23.46
C TYR A 130 0.10 6.80 23.67
N PHE A 131 1.06 6.90 24.60
CA PHE A 131 1.97 5.80 24.94
C PHE A 131 2.01 5.59 26.45
N LYS A 132 1.19 4.66 26.95
CA LYS A 132 0.98 4.41 28.39
C LYS A 132 2.23 4.08 29.18
N TYR A 133 3.29 3.58 28.53
CA TYR A 133 4.56 3.22 29.16
C TYR A 133 5.51 4.41 29.33
N TYR A 134 5.26 5.50 28.64
CA TYR A 134 6.14 6.67 28.67
C TYR A 134 6.37 7.20 30.09
N THR A 135 7.63 7.39 30.45
CA THR A 135 8.04 8.03 31.70
C THR A 135 8.80 9.31 31.46
N THR A 136 9.95 9.24 30.79
CA THR A 136 10.78 10.38 30.37
C THR A 136 11.46 10.04 29.03
N ASP A 137 12.05 11.07 28.40
CA ASP A 137 12.80 10.88 27.16
C ASP A 137 14.07 10.02 27.37
N GLU A 138 14.72 10.18 28.54
CA GLU A 138 15.91 9.41 28.87
C GLU A 138 15.60 7.92 29.07
N ASN A 139 14.38 7.62 29.49
CA ASN A 139 13.92 6.24 29.75
C ASN A 139 13.24 5.60 28.53
N TRP A 140 13.21 6.30 27.38
CA TRP A 140 12.47 5.84 26.20
C TRP A 140 12.73 4.38 25.81
N ASP A 141 14.01 3.98 25.76
CA ASP A 141 14.36 2.61 25.33
C ASP A 141 13.90 1.57 26.37
N GLN A 142 13.91 1.91 27.67
CA GLN A 142 13.39 1.03 28.73
C GLN A 142 11.86 0.96 28.71
N ASP A 143 11.20 2.09 28.45
CA ASP A 143 9.73 2.16 28.31
C ASP A 143 9.27 1.36 27.10
N TRP A 144 10.02 1.46 26.00
CA TRP A 144 9.78 0.69 24.79
C TRP A 144 9.99 -0.81 25.00
N GLU A 145 11.03 -1.20 25.72
CA GLU A 145 11.28 -2.60 26.04
C GLU A 145 10.16 -3.19 26.92
N ARG A 146 9.70 -2.45 27.93
CA ARG A 146 8.52 -2.87 28.73
C ARG A 146 7.28 -3.09 27.86
N TYR A 147 7.05 -2.21 26.91
CA TYR A 147 5.96 -2.38 25.94
C TYR A 147 6.12 -3.67 25.12
N GLN A 148 7.33 -4.00 24.67
CA GLN A 148 7.58 -5.23 23.93
C GLN A 148 7.44 -6.47 24.81
N GLN A 149 7.84 -6.41 26.07
CA GLN A 149 7.64 -7.48 27.03
C GLN A 149 6.14 -7.75 27.27
N ASP A 150 5.33 -6.71 27.43
CA ASP A 150 3.88 -6.87 27.56
C ASP A 150 3.24 -7.45 26.29
N ASN A 151 3.71 -7.05 25.11
CA ASN A 151 3.26 -7.65 23.84
C ASN A 151 3.61 -9.13 23.78
N TYR A 152 4.79 -9.51 24.23
CA TYR A 152 5.19 -10.91 24.31
C TYR A 152 4.40 -11.68 25.37
N GLN A 153 4.09 -11.05 26.49
CA GLN A 153 3.25 -11.65 27.52
C GLN A 153 1.87 -12.06 26.99
N MET A 154 1.27 -11.23 26.12
CA MET A 154 0.02 -11.62 25.47
C MET A 154 0.15 -12.89 24.62
N VAL A 155 1.31 -13.09 24.00
CA VAL A 155 1.61 -14.31 23.24
C VAL A 155 1.75 -15.51 24.19
N THR A 156 2.52 -15.37 25.27
CA THR A 156 2.69 -16.45 26.25
C THR A 156 1.38 -16.84 26.90
N ASP A 157 0.54 -15.86 27.25
CA ASP A 157 -0.79 -16.13 27.84
C ASP A 157 -1.73 -16.85 26.85
N TYR A 158 -1.62 -16.54 25.55
CA TYR A 158 -2.39 -17.21 24.50
C TYR A 158 -2.03 -18.71 24.42
N TYR A 159 -0.74 -19.04 24.43
CA TYR A 159 -0.28 -20.42 24.35
C TYR A 159 -0.43 -21.16 25.68
N ALA A 160 -0.24 -20.50 26.83
CA ALA A 160 -0.44 -21.11 28.16
C ALA A 160 -1.89 -21.61 28.35
N LYS A 161 -2.90 -20.89 27.84
CA LYS A 161 -4.30 -21.34 27.84
C LYS A 161 -4.54 -22.64 27.06
N ARG A 162 -3.58 -23.06 26.27
CA ARG A 162 -3.58 -24.27 25.44
C ARG A 162 -2.63 -25.33 25.99
N ASN A 163 -2.02 -25.09 27.15
CA ASN A 163 -0.96 -25.91 27.74
C ASN A 163 0.25 -26.10 26.82
N ILE A 164 0.59 -25.07 26.04
CA ILE A 164 1.74 -25.06 25.18
C ILE A 164 2.79 -24.14 25.79
N GLU A 165 4.00 -24.67 25.97
CA GLU A 165 5.14 -23.89 26.42
C GLU A 165 5.77 -23.14 25.24
N VAL A 166 6.12 -21.89 25.48
CA VAL A 166 6.87 -21.05 24.54
C VAL A 166 8.13 -20.52 25.21
N PRO A 167 9.15 -20.07 24.48
CA PRO A 167 10.37 -19.55 25.06
C PRO A 167 10.12 -18.48 26.13
N SER A 168 10.99 -18.39 27.12
CA SER A 168 11.01 -17.25 28.04
C SER A 168 11.33 -15.95 27.29
N TRP A 169 11.02 -14.78 27.87
CA TRP A 169 11.40 -13.50 27.27
C TRP A 169 12.90 -13.40 26.99
N GLU A 170 13.73 -13.90 27.92
CA GLU A 170 15.18 -13.91 27.78
C GLU A 170 15.60 -14.72 26.54
N GLU A 171 15.10 -15.92 26.38
CA GLU A 171 15.41 -16.76 25.22
C GLU A 171 14.87 -16.19 23.92
N PHE A 172 13.65 -15.64 23.95
CA PHE A 172 12.98 -15.05 22.80
C PHE A 172 13.71 -13.80 22.32
N SER A 173 14.08 -12.90 23.22
CA SER A 173 14.81 -11.67 22.87
C SER A 173 16.25 -11.92 22.41
N HIS A 174 16.79 -13.12 22.67
CA HIS A 174 18.12 -13.55 22.23
C HIS A 174 18.10 -14.49 21.01
N GLY A 175 17.00 -14.54 20.28
CA GLY A 175 16.93 -15.14 18.95
C GLY A 175 16.16 -16.46 18.86
N LYS A 176 15.57 -16.97 19.94
CA LYS A 176 14.55 -18.00 19.82
C LYS A 176 13.29 -17.38 19.24
N PHE A 177 12.63 -18.09 18.35
CA PHE A 177 11.36 -17.65 17.78
C PHE A 177 10.27 -18.69 18.06
N ILE A 178 9.03 -18.31 17.93
CA ILE A 178 7.89 -19.21 18.05
C ILE A 178 7.48 -19.60 16.64
N ASN A 179 7.60 -20.89 16.32
CA ASN A 179 7.03 -21.46 15.10
C ASN A 179 5.57 -21.82 15.36
N CYS A 180 4.66 -20.97 14.94
CA CYS A 180 3.23 -21.18 15.17
C CYS A 180 2.70 -22.41 14.44
N ASP A 181 3.27 -22.75 13.27
CA ASP A 181 2.86 -23.93 12.48
C ASP A 181 3.22 -25.25 13.17
N GLU A 182 4.30 -25.26 13.98
CA GLU A 182 4.67 -26.45 14.79
C GLU A 182 3.83 -26.55 16.06
N LEU A 183 3.44 -25.43 16.63
CA LEU A 183 2.68 -25.39 17.89
C LEU A 183 1.18 -25.59 17.66
N ASP A 184 0.64 -25.14 16.56
CA ASP A 184 -0.73 -25.40 16.15
C ASP A 184 -0.76 -26.76 15.43
N ALA A 185 -0.93 -27.84 16.20
CA ALA A 185 -0.84 -29.24 15.76
C ALA A 185 -1.82 -29.63 14.61
N GLU A 186 -2.78 -28.78 14.31
CA GLU A 186 -3.72 -28.96 13.20
C GLU A 186 -3.48 -27.90 12.14
N PRO A 187 -3.36 -28.28 10.86
CA PRO A 187 -3.23 -27.32 9.79
C PRO A 187 -4.39 -26.33 9.81
N PHE A 188 -4.09 -25.04 9.72
CA PHE A 188 -5.14 -24.02 9.60
C PHE A 188 -5.93 -24.28 8.31
N THR A 189 -7.16 -24.69 8.48
CA THR A 189 -8.12 -24.77 7.37
C THR A 189 -9.07 -23.58 7.44
N GLY A 190 -9.18 -22.84 6.35
CA GLY A 190 -10.09 -21.72 6.30
C GLY A 190 -11.52 -22.15 6.69
N PHE A 191 -12.12 -21.37 7.60
CA PHE A 191 -13.50 -21.61 8.07
C PHE A 191 -13.71 -22.87 8.91
N ASP A 192 -12.68 -23.45 9.52
CA ASP A 192 -12.81 -24.64 10.37
C ASP A 192 -13.79 -24.42 11.52
N ASP A 193 -13.78 -23.26 12.15
CA ASP A 193 -14.74 -22.88 13.18
C ASP A 193 -16.20 -23.00 12.70
N GLN A 194 -16.46 -22.66 11.45
CA GLN A 194 -17.79 -22.72 10.84
C GLN A 194 -18.12 -24.12 10.34
N ILE A 195 -17.17 -24.80 9.72
CA ILE A 195 -17.38 -26.09 9.06
C ILE A 195 -17.43 -27.23 10.08
N LYS A 196 -16.44 -27.28 10.98
CA LYS A 196 -16.30 -28.33 12.01
C LYS A 196 -16.89 -27.92 13.35
N GLY A 197 -16.70 -26.65 13.74
CA GLY A 197 -17.10 -26.14 15.04
C GLY A 197 -18.54 -25.61 15.12
N GLY A 198 -19.28 -25.56 14.01
CA GLY A 198 -20.65 -25.10 13.97
C GLY A 198 -20.86 -23.61 14.30
N LYS A 199 -19.80 -22.81 14.35
CA LYS A 199 -19.93 -21.37 14.59
C LYS A 199 -20.58 -20.69 13.36
N PRO A 200 -21.45 -19.70 13.55
CA PRO A 200 -22.00 -18.97 12.41
C PRO A 200 -20.93 -18.13 11.72
N PHE A 201 -21.07 -17.91 10.42
CA PHE A 201 -20.28 -16.91 9.71
C PHE A 201 -20.61 -15.50 10.25
N ARG A 202 -19.64 -14.59 10.14
CA ARG A 202 -19.82 -13.18 10.55
C ARG A 202 -20.65 -12.37 9.53
N THR A 203 -21.66 -12.99 8.96
CA THR A 203 -22.61 -12.41 8.02
C THR A 203 -23.96 -12.22 8.71
N GLN A 204 -24.86 -11.46 8.12
CA GLN A 204 -26.19 -11.21 8.67
C GLN A 204 -27.01 -12.49 8.84
N SER A 205 -26.87 -13.44 7.90
CA SER A 205 -27.55 -14.74 7.94
C SER A 205 -26.83 -15.79 8.79
N GLY A 206 -25.60 -15.52 9.22
CA GLY A 206 -24.73 -16.52 9.83
C GLY A 206 -24.22 -17.59 8.88
N LYS A 207 -24.46 -17.46 7.58
CA LYS A 207 -24.09 -18.39 6.50
C LYS A 207 -23.24 -17.67 5.46
N ILE A 208 -22.64 -18.42 4.52
CA ILE A 208 -22.05 -17.83 3.32
C ILE A 208 -23.16 -17.15 2.52
N GLU A 209 -23.00 -15.86 2.23
CA GLU A 209 -24.00 -15.06 1.52
C GLU A 209 -23.58 -14.83 0.08
N PHE A 210 -24.38 -15.32 -0.87
CA PHE A 210 -24.31 -14.97 -2.31
C PHE A 210 -25.27 -13.82 -2.65
N PHE A 211 -26.11 -13.45 -1.71
CA PHE A 211 -27.00 -12.29 -1.76
C PHE A 211 -26.75 -11.43 -0.54
N SER A 212 -26.26 -10.21 -0.74
CA SER A 212 -26.01 -9.27 0.35
C SER A 212 -27.30 -8.54 0.71
N ARG A 213 -27.89 -8.88 1.85
CA ARG A 213 -29.04 -8.16 2.39
C ARG A 213 -28.71 -6.71 2.68
N TYR A 214 -27.51 -6.44 3.12
CA TYR A 214 -27.02 -5.08 3.36
C TYR A 214 -27.08 -4.22 2.10
N VAL A 215 -26.66 -4.75 0.96
CA VAL A 215 -26.72 -4.05 -0.33
C VAL A 215 -28.14 -4.01 -0.90
N ALA A 216 -28.98 -5.02 -0.58
CA ALA A 216 -30.36 -5.07 -1.03
C ALA A 216 -31.27 -4.09 -0.29
N ASP A 217 -30.92 -3.73 0.93
CA ASP A 217 -31.69 -2.80 1.73
C ASP A 217 -31.59 -1.40 1.12
N GLU A 218 -32.73 -0.88 0.64
CA GLU A 218 -32.82 0.45 0.03
C GLU A 218 -32.48 1.56 1.03
N ALA A 219 -32.62 1.32 2.34
CA ALA A 219 -32.16 2.25 3.37
C ALA A 219 -30.65 2.46 3.34
N ASN A 220 -29.89 1.46 2.85
CA ASN A 220 -28.44 1.52 2.68
C ASN A 220 -28.03 2.05 1.30
N ARG A 221 -28.99 2.22 0.38
CA ARG A 221 -28.74 2.76 -0.95
C ARG A 221 -28.94 4.27 -0.96
N GLY A 222 -27.86 5.01 -1.05
CA GLY A 222 -27.92 6.43 -1.39
C GLY A 222 -28.42 7.39 -0.31
N LYS A 223 -28.60 6.95 0.92
CA LYS A 223 -28.91 7.85 2.05
C LYS A 223 -27.69 8.23 2.89
N GLY A 224 -26.51 7.97 2.39
CA GLY A 224 -25.28 8.61 2.86
C GLY A 224 -24.78 8.20 4.26
N GLU A 225 -25.43 7.33 4.98
CA GLU A 225 -24.96 6.94 6.32
C GLU A 225 -24.53 5.47 6.34
N HIS A 226 -23.27 5.24 6.00
CA HIS A 226 -22.67 3.92 6.11
C HIS A 226 -21.68 3.91 7.27
N PHE A 227 -21.84 2.95 8.18
CA PHE A 227 -20.95 2.76 9.30
C PHE A 227 -20.03 1.56 9.05
N ASP A 228 -18.75 1.69 9.38
CA ASP A 228 -17.85 0.56 9.45
C ASP A 228 -18.18 -0.33 10.66
N ARG A 229 -17.43 -1.44 10.79
CA ARG A 229 -17.64 -2.38 11.91
C ARG A 229 -17.38 -1.79 13.30
N SER A 230 -16.74 -0.62 13.37
CA SER A 230 -16.47 0.11 14.61
C SER A 230 -17.58 1.11 14.96
N GLY A 231 -18.60 1.24 14.11
CA GLY A 231 -19.64 2.24 14.24
C GLY A 231 -19.23 3.63 13.76
N ARG A 232 -18.10 3.74 13.05
CA ARG A 232 -17.66 4.99 12.45
C ARG A 232 -18.42 5.21 11.15
N LEU A 233 -18.98 6.40 11.01
CA LEU A 233 -19.62 6.82 9.78
C LEU A 233 -18.60 6.77 8.63
N ILE A 234 -18.85 5.89 7.64
CA ILE A 234 -18.12 5.87 6.38
C ILE A 234 -18.92 6.71 5.38
N ASP A 235 -19.22 7.93 5.76
CA ASP A 235 -20.09 8.73 4.95
C ASP A 235 -19.44 9.14 3.64
N ASN A 236 -20.27 9.14 2.62
CA ASN A 236 -20.01 9.73 1.32
C ASN A 236 -18.83 9.16 0.53
N LEU A 237 -18.67 7.87 0.61
CA LEU A 237 -18.12 7.18 -0.54
C LEU A 237 -19.14 7.36 -1.67
N ALA A 238 -19.06 8.50 -2.32
CA ALA A 238 -19.85 8.84 -3.48
C ALA A 238 -19.37 8.02 -4.69
N GLY A 239 -19.30 6.73 -4.49
CA GLY A 239 -19.31 5.77 -5.57
C GLY A 239 -20.74 5.66 -6.07
N ASP A 240 -20.91 5.29 -7.30
CA ASP A 240 -22.20 4.90 -7.84
C ASP A 240 -22.70 3.63 -7.14
N TRP A 241 -23.23 3.81 -5.91
CA TRP A 241 -23.86 2.74 -5.15
C TRP A 241 -25.02 2.12 -5.92
N GLY A 242 -25.61 2.85 -6.88
CA GLY A 242 -26.60 2.34 -7.82
C GLY A 242 -26.05 1.23 -8.70
N SER A 243 -24.75 1.14 -8.84
CA SER A 243 -24.09 0.06 -9.58
C SER A 243 -23.87 -1.20 -8.74
N LEU A 244 -23.94 -1.14 -7.39
CA LEU A 244 -23.87 -2.34 -6.56
C LEU A 244 -25.15 -3.15 -6.66
N THR A 245 -25.00 -4.42 -6.99
CA THR A 245 -26.09 -5.39 -6.95
C THR A 245 -25.96 -6.27 -5.71
N PRO A 246 -27.07 -6.65 -5.08
CA PRO A 246 -27.01 -7.57 -3.94
C PRO A 246 -26.53 -8.97 -4.30
N HIS A 247 -26.56 -9.34 -5.57
CA HIS A 247 -26.00 -10.59 -6.07
C HIS A 247 -24.58 -10.40 -6.59
N ALA A 248 -23.74 -11.42 -6.41
CA ALA A 248 -22.46 -11.51 -7.10
C ALA A 248 -22.72 -11.71 -8.60
N VAL A 249 -22.47 -10.68 -9.39
CA VAL A 249 -22.62 -10.71 -10.84
C VAL A 249 -21.31 -10.33 -11.52
N TYR A 250 -21.06 -10.95 -12.69
CA TYR A 250 -19.93 -10.51 -13.50
C TYR A 250 -20.23 -9.12 -14.07
N ARG A 251 -19.28 -8.21 -13.93
CA ARG A 251 -19.28 -6.90 -14.56
C ARG A 251 -18.07 -6.78 -15.47
N LYS A 252 -18.27 -6.11 -16.59
CA LYS A 252 -17.15 -5.77 -17.45
C LYS A 252 -16.21 -4.82 -16.71
N ALA A 253 -14.91 -5.03 -16.88
CA ALA A 253 -13.90 -4.14 -16.35
C ALA A 253 -14.10 -2.69 -16.90
N VAL A 254 -13.91 -1.70 -16.05
CA VAL A 254 -14.19 -0.29 -16.38
C VAL A 254 -13.40 0.21 -17.58
N LYS A 255 -12.24 -0.34 -17.89
CA LYS A 255 -11.41 -0.01 -19.06
C LYS A 255 -10.80 -1.29 -19.61
N GLY A 256 -11.64 -2.31 -19.81
CA GLY A 256 -11.19 -3.57 -20.38
C GLY A 256 -10.99 -3.52 -21.88
N MET A 257 -10.58 -4.63 -22.46
CA MET A 257 -10.34 -4.76 -23.90
C MET A 257 -11.60 -4.55 -24.76
N ASP A 258 -12.78 -4.56 -24.13
CA ASP A 258 -14.07 -4.22 -24.77
C ASP A 258 -14.39 -2.72 -24.79
N ASP A 259 -13.56 -1.89 -24.17
CA ASP A 259 -13.76 -0.45 -24.09
C ASP A 259 -13.52 0.19 -25.47
N PRO A 260 -14.38 1.11 -25.93
CA PRO A 260 -14.18 1.84 -27.19
C PRO A 260 -12.83 2.58 -27.28
N ARG A 261 -12.25 2.96 -26.12
CA ARG A 261 -10.93 3.60 -26.06
C ARG A 261 -9.78 2.70 -26.51
N THR A 262 -9.98 1.39 -26.65
CA THR A 262 -8.98 0.47 -27.22
C THR A 262 -8.59 0.86 -28.66
N ARG A 263 -9.43 1.61 -29.35
CA ARG A 263 -9.07 2.19 -30.68
C ARG A 263 -7.92 3.18 -30.57
N GLN A 264 -7.83 3.91 -29.48
CA GLN A 264 -6.80 4.92 -29.22
C GLN A 264 -5.68 4.36 -28.34
N TYR A 265 -6.04 3.55 -27.34
CA TYR A 265 -5.14 2.95 -26.35
C TYR A 265 -5.28 1.42 -26.38
N PRO A 266 -4.64 0.76 -27.35
CA PRO A 266 -4.93 -0.66 -27.66
C PRO A 266 -4.23 -1.65 -26.72
N LEU A 267 -3.41 -1.20 -25.79
CA LEU A 267 -2.67 -2.07 -24.89
C LEU A 267 -3.20 -1.93 -23.46
N MET A 268 -3.38 -3.08 -22.80
CA MET A 268 -3.70 -3.12 -21.39
C MET A 268 -2.42 -3.16 -20.55
N VAL A 269 -2.36 -2.40 -19.46
CA VAL A 269 -1.24 -2.40 -18.51
C VAL A 269 -1.53 -3.33 -17.37
N MET A 270 -0.56 -4.19 -17.06
CA MET A 270 -0.47 -4.91 -15.79
C MET A 270 0.71 -4.36 -14.99
N ALA A 271 0.48 -4.04 -13.70
CA ALA A 271 1.51 -3.47 -12.83
C ALA A 271 1.80 -4.38 -11.63
N PRO A 272 2.43 -5.54 -11.83
CA PRO A 272 2.79 -6.43 -10.73
C PRO A 272 3.94 -5.85 -9.91
N HIS A 273 4.04 -6.30 -8.66
CA HIS A 273 5.20 -6.00 -7.82
C HIS A 273 6.51 -6.46 -8.46
N ALA A 274 7.55 -5.67 -8.29
CA ALA A 274 8.90 -6.08 -8.65
C ALA A 274 9.41 -7.13 -7.63
N ARG A 275 10.10 -8.17 -8.12
CA ARG A 275 10.56 -9.28 -7.28
C ARG A 275 11.45 -8.85 -6.11
N TYR A 276 12.25 -7.80 -6.31
CA TYR A 276 13.27 -7.34 -5.37
C TYR A 276 12.95 -6.00 -4.73
N ARG A 277 11.71 -5.55 -4.83
CA ARG A 277 11.24 -4.30 -4.25
C ARG A 277 9.86 -4.49 -3.61
N VAL A 278 9.60 -3.71 -2.58
CA VAL A 278 8.27 -3.56 -1.99
C VAL A 278 7.81 -2.14 -2.29
N HIS A 279 6.92 -1.98 -3.27
CA HIS A 279 6.54 -0.66 -3.79
C HIS A 279 7.79 0.14 -4.24
N TYR A 280 7.98 1.34 -3.73
CA TYR A 280 9.15 2.17 -3.99
C TYR A 280 10.40 1.74 -3.18
N LEU A 281 10.21 1.05 -2.06
CA LEU A 281 11.31 0.64 -1.18
C LEU A 281 12.40 -0.11 -1.96
N PHE A 282 13.65 0.23 -1.70
CA PHE A 282 14.86 -0.24 -2.39
C PHE A 282 15.07 0.28 -3.83
N TRP A 283 14.25 1.22 -4.31
CA TRP A 283 14.53 1.86 -5.60
C TRP A 283 15.88 2.55 -5.63
N GLU A 284 16.22 3.24 -4.53
CA GLU A 284 17.47 3.99 -4.42
C GLU A 284 18.71 3.12 -4.12
N GLN A 285 18.55 1.80 -4.00
CA GLN A 285 19.67 0.88 -3.78
C GLN A 285 20.41 0.61 -5.11
N PRO A 286 21.63 1.19 -5.32
CA PRO A 286 22.31 1.15 -6.62
C PRO A 286 22.62 -0.27 -7.09
N TRP A 287 23.01 -1.16 -6.19
CA TRP A 287 23.36 -2.53 -6.53
C TRP A 287 22.15 -3.36 -6.96
N LEU A 288 20.98 -3.17 -6.35
CA LEU A 288 19.73 -3.81 -6.81
C LEU A 288 19.33 -3.29 -8.19
N ARG A 289 19.35 -1.97 -8.35
CA ARG A 289 18.95 -1.31 -9.59
C ARG A 289 19.86 -1.65 -10.76
N ASN A 290 21.15 -1.70 -10.53
CA ASN A 290 22.13 -1.84 -11.61
C ASN A 290 22.47 -3.32 -11.93
N HIS A 291 22.36 -4.21 -10.94
CA HIS A 291 22.84 -5.60 -11.10
C HIS A 291 21.73 -6.64 -11.07
N VAL A 292 20.62 -6.35 -10.40
CA VAL A 292 19.59 -7.37 -10.16
C VAL A 292 18.30 -7.07 -10.91
N TYR A 293 17.99 -5.79 -11.11
CA TYR A 293 16.70 -5.38 -11.64
C TYR A 293 16.81 -4.17 -12.57
N GLN A 294 16.37 -4.37 -13.82
CA GLN A 294 16.19 -3.28 -14.77
C GLN A 294 14.70 -2.93 -14.86
N HIS A 295 14.40 -1.65 -14.68
CA HIS A 295 13.03 -1.15 -14.82
C HIS A 295 12.71 -0.96 -16.30
N ARG A 296 11.96 -1.92 -16.88
CA ARG A 296 11.63 -1.96 -18.29
C ARG A 296 10.15 -2.26 -18.49
N VAL A 297 9.56 -1.74 -19.55
CA VAL A 297 8.24 -2.17 -20.00
C VAL A 297 8.37 -3.48 -20.78
N TRP A 298 7.61 -4.49 -20.38
CA TRP A 298 7.57 -5.75 -21.11
C TRP A 298 6.54 -5.66 -22.23
N ILE A 299 6.91 -6.07 -23.41
CA ILE A 299 6.07 -6.06 -24.61
C ILE A 299 6.23 -7.36 -25.40
N SER A 300 5.14 -7.85 -26.01
CA SER A 300 5.19 -9.01 -26.87
C SER A 300 5.97 -8.73 -28.18
N PRO A 301 6.64 -9.73 -28.82
CA PRO A 301 7.27 -9.52 -30.11
C PRO A 301 6.30 -9.07 -31.20
N ALA A 302 5.05 -9.55 -31.17
CA ALA A 302 4.03 -9.16 -32.14
C ALA A 302 3.67 -7.67 -32.02
N ASP A 303 3.45 -7.18 -30.80
CA ASP A 303 3.18 -5.77 -30.57
C ASP A 303 4.40 -4.89 -30.88
N ALA A 304 5.61 -5.35 -30.57
CA ALA A 304 6.84 -4.64 -30.88
C ALA A 304 7.04 -4.43 -32.38
N VAL A 305 6.76 -5.45 -33.19
CA VAL A 305 6.83 -5.36 -34.67
C VAL A 305 5.81 -4.37 -35.22
N THR A 306 4.54 -4.47 -34.79
CA THR A 306 3.45 -3.62 -35.29
C THR A 306 3.58 -2.14 -34.89
N ARG A 307 4.42 -1.85 -33.87
CA ARG A 307 4.66 -0.49 -33.34
C ARG A 307 5.99 0.10 -33.79
N GLY A 308 6.39 -0.15 -35.04
CA GLY A 308 7.60 0.41 -35.65
C GLY A 308 8.87 -0.40 -35.40
N GLY A 309 8.74 -1.70 -35.13
CA GLY A 309 9.88 -2.60 -34.97
C GLY A 309 10.71 -2.30 -33.72
N ILE A 310 10.06 -2.12 -32.60
CA ILE A 310 10.70 -1.90 -31.29
C ILE A 310 11.62 -3.08 -30.98
N LYS A 311 12.85 -2.78 -30.64
CA LYS A 311 13.87 -3.75 -30.24
C LYS A 311 14.05 -3.76 -28.73
N ASP A 312 14.63 -4.84 -28.23
CA ASP A 312 15.00 -4.91 -26.82
C ASP A 312 15.97 -3.78 -26.44
N GLY A 313 15.66 -3.04 -25.39
CA GLY A 313 16.42 -1.87 -24.94
C GLY A 313 16.06 -0.53 -25.60
N ASP A 314 15.26 -0.51 -26.68
CA ASP A 314 14.80 0.75 -27.25
C ASP A 314 13.98 1.56 -26.21
N LEU A 315 14.18 2.86 -26.15
CA LEU A 315 13.33 3.75 -25.37
C LEU A 315 11.95 3.84 -26.02
N VAL A 316 10.94 3.68 -25.20
CA VAL A 316 9.54 3.78 -25.64
C VAL A 316 8.76 4.75 -24.77
N LEU A 317 7.85 5.49 -25.41
CA LEU A 317 6.87 6.34 -24.77
C LEU A 317 5.61 5.52 -24.54
N VAL A 318 5.17 5.44 -23.30
CA VAL A 318 3.89 4.83 -22.90
C VAL A 318 2.99 5.94 -22.37
N TYR A 319 1.78 6.05 -22.90
CA TYR A 319 0.90 7.16 -22.55
C TYR A 319 -0.58 6.84 -22.66
N ASN A 320 -1.35 7.64 -21.99
CA ASN A 320 -2.81 7.76 -22.12
C ASN A 320 -3.26 9.19 -21.77
N GLU A 321 -4.56 9.37 -21.54
CA GLU A 321 -5.15 10.65 -21.17
C GLU A 321 -4.69 11.20 -19.81
N ARG A 322 -4.03 10.36 -18.98
CA ARG A 322 -3.58 10.75 -17.64
C ARG A 322 -2.15 11.21 -17.60
N GLY A 323 -1.29 10.60 -18.38
CA GLY A 323 0.12 10.93 -18.35
C GLY A 323 0.94 10.19 -19.38
N LYS A 324 2.25 10.47 -19.31
CA LYS A 324 3.25 9.95 -20.23
C LYS A 324 4.47 9.51 -19.43
N LEU A 325 5.03 8.38 -19.80
CA LEU A 325 6.30 7.91 -19.24
C LEU A 325 7.21 7.33 -20.32
N VAL A 326 8.51 7.43 -20.11
CA VAL A 326 9.54 6.88 -21.00
C VAL A 326 10.39 5.87 -20.25
N MET A 327 10.57 4.70 -20.85
CA MET A 327 11.42 3.66 -20.28
C MET A 327 11.94 2.69 -21.35
N PRO A 328 12.99 1.91 -21.06
CA PRO A 328 13.48 0.90 -21.99
C PRO A 328 12.48 -0.25 -22.18
N ALA A 329 12.36 -0.75 -23.39
CA ALA A 329 11.56 -1.93 -23.70
C ALA A 329 12.29 -3.24 -23.31
N TYR A 330 11.51 -4.24 -22.91
CA TYR A 330 11.90 -5.64 -22.82
C TYR A 330 11.00 -6.46 -23.74
N VAL A 331 11.52 -6.83 -24.90
CA VAL A 331 10.76 -7.62 -25.88
C VAL A 331 10.82 -9.09 -25.49
N THR A 332 9.67 -9.68 -25.14
CA THR A 332 9.62 -11.03 -24.59
C THR A 332 8.38 -11.83 -25.03
N GLY A 333 8.60 -13.09 -25.39
CA GLY A 333 7.53 -14.04 -25.70
C GLY A 333 6.72 -14.53 -24.49
N ARG A 334 7.00 -14.01 -23.29
CA ARG A 334 6.27 -14.37 -22.06
C ARG A 334 4.93 -13.64 -21.90
N LEU A 335 4.64 -12.69 -22.80
CA LEU A 335 3.41 -11.92 -22.79
C LEU A 335 2.57 -12.25 -24.03
N MET A 336 1.27 -12.28 -23.85
CA MET A 336 0.33 -12.31 -24.95
C MET A 336 0.25 -10.93 -25.63
N PRO A 337 -0.03 -10.87 -26.94
CA PRO A 337 -0.28 -9.60 -27.63
C PRO A 337 -1.44 -8.80 -26.99
N GLY A 338 -1.33 -7.48 -26.98
CA GLY A 338 -2.29 -6.57 -26.38
C GLY A 338 -2.06 -6.30 -24.89
N LEU A 339 -1.07 -6.96 -24.26
CA LEU A 339 -0.72 -6.77 -22.86
C LEU A 339 0.70 -6.23 -22.72
N ILE A 340 0.89 -5.24 -21.87
CA ILE A 340 2.22 -4.80 -21.42
C ILE A 340 2.34 -4.89 -19.90
N VAL A 341 3.57 -5.01 -19.43
CA VAL A 341 3.86 -5.02 -17.98
C VAL A 341 4.79 -3.88 -17.65
N ILE A 342 4.35 -3.02 -16.74
CA ILE A 342 5.18 -2.00 -16.09
C ILE A 342 5.18 -2.31 -14.60
N ARG A 343 6.34 -2.67 -14.06
CA ARG A 343 6.39 -3.02 -12.65
C ARG A 343 6.16 -1.80 -11.77
N HIS A 344 5.31 -2.01 -10.78
CA HIS A 344 4.91 -1.03 -9.80
C HIS A 344 6.09 -0.51 -8.95
N GLY A 345 5.98 0.73 -8.44
CA GLY A 345 6.97 1.36 -7.57
C GLY A 345 8.19 1.94 -8.30
N GLY A 346 8.05 2.38 -9.54
CA GLY A 346 9.03 3.23 -10.22
C GLY A 346 9.10 4.62 -9.58
N LYS A 347 10.24 5.29 -9.69
CA LYS A 347 10.38 6.67 -9.25
C LYS A 347 9.55 7.60 -10.15
N TYR A 348 8.90 8.59 -9.59
CA TYR A 348 8.27 9.63 -10.37
C TYR A 348 9.29 10.74 -10.63
N MET A 349 9.66 10.97 -11.89
CA MET A 349 10.67 11.93 -12.33
C MET A 349 10.23 12.62 -13.62
N PRO A 350 9.22 13.51 -13.56
CA PRO A 350 8.74 14.21 -14.74
C PRO A 350 9.75 15.28 -15.21
N ASP A 351 9.84 15.45 -16.51
CA ASP A 351 10.48 16.61 -17.11
C ASP A 351 9.55 17.85 -17.10
N ALA A 352 10.01 18.95 -17.66
CA ALA A 352 9.22 20.19 -17.76
C ALA A 352 7.93 20.05 -18.60
N ASN A 353 7.83 19.00 -19.44
CA ASN A 353 6.65 18.68 -20.24
C ASN A 353 5.74 17.62 -19.59
N GLY A 354 6.04 17.22 -18.36
CA GLY A 354 5.29 16.22 -17.62
C GLY A 354 5.51 14.78 -18.10
N VAL A 355 6.60 14.51 -18.82
CA VAL A 355 6.99 13.17 -19.23
C VAL A 355 7.83 12.54 -18.11
N ASP A 356 7.36 11.43 -17.56
CA ASP A 356 8.00 10.76 -16.43
C ASP A 356 9.11 9.78 -16.91
N PHE A 357 10.37 10.14 -16.67
CA PHE A 357 11.53 9.33 -16.99
C PHE A 357 11.93 8.34 -15.88
N GLY A 358 11.34 8.45 -14.70
CA GLY A 358 11.46 7.43 -13.65
C GLY A 358 10.49 6.27 -13.85
N ALA A 359 9.53 6.47 -14.75
CA ALA A 359 8.55 5.50 -15.22
C ALA A 359 7.73 4.87 -14.09
N SER A 360 7.19 5.72 -13.22
CA SER A 360 6.19 5.30 -12.25
C SER A 360 4.92 4.83 -12.97
N ALA A 361 4.50 3.60 -12.73
CA ALA A 361 3.23 3.11 -13.28
C ALA A 361 2.04 3.99 -12.88
N SER A 362 2.12 4.66 -11.72
CA SER A 362 1.09 5.58 -11.23
C SER A 362 0.90 6.82 -12.10
N THR A 363 1.84 7.15 -12.98
CA THR A 363 1.71 8.25 -13.95
C THR A 363 0.57 8.02 -14.94
N ILE A 364 0.34 6.77 -15.32
CA ILE A 364 -0.65 6.38 -16.32
C ILE A 364 -1.81 5.56 -15.74
N MET A 365 -1.69 5.10 -14.49
CA MET A 365 -2.69 4.25 -13.82
C MET A 365 -3.53 5.05 -12.83
N GLY A 366 -4.65 4.47 -12.41
CA GLY A 366 -5.47 5.01 -11.33
C GLY A 366 -6.53 6.01 -11.74
N GLY A 367 -7.19 6.60 -10.76
CA GLY A 367 -8.24 7.61 -10.93
C GLY A 367 -9.63 7.09 -11.24
N ASP A 368 -9.80 5.80 -11.49
CA ASP A 368 -11.12 5.16 -11.56
C ASP A 368 -11.30 4.27 -10.33
N PHE A 369 -12.46 4.42 -9.74
CA PHE A 369 -12.88 3.56 -8.64
C PHE A 369 -14.08 2.75 -9.11
N GLU A 370 -13.96 1.45 -9.06
CA GLU A 370 -15.14 0.60 -9.03
C GLU A 370 -15.78 0.74 -7.65
N SER A 371 -17.08 0.57 -7.59
CA SER A 371 -17.90 0.71 -6.39
C SER A 371 -17.15 0.36 -5.10
N CYS A 372 -17.28 1.17 -4.07
CA CYS A 372 -16.79 0.88 -2.74
C CYS A 372 -15.27 0.94 -2.52
N ILE A 373 -14.57 1.97 -2.95
CA ILE A 373 -13.19 2.27 -2.49
C ILE A 373 -12.08 1.44 -3.16
N THR A 374 -12.39 0.45 -3.99
CA THR A 374 -11.34 -0.35 -4.63
C THR A 374 -10.86 0.34 -5.90
N PRO A 375 -9.59 0.76 -5.96
CA PRO A 375 -9.05 1.37 -7.17
C PRO A 375 -9.02 0.35 -8.33
N ALA A 376 -9.53 0.75 -9.49
CA ALA A 376 -9.53 -0.07 -10.70
C ALA A 376 -8.17 -0.02 -11.43
N HIS A 377 -7.09 -0.33 -10.74
CA HIS A 377 -5.73 -0.27 -11.30
C HIS A 377 -5.48 -1.27 -12.42
N ALA A 378 -6.16 -2.42 -12.36
CA ALA A 378 -5.88 -3.54 -13.25
C ALA A 378 -6.42 -3.36 -14.67
N THR A 379 -7.12 -2.27 -14.97
CA THR A 379 -7.83 -2.06 -16.23
C THR A 379 -7.42 -0.76 -16.91
N THR A 380 -6.15 -0.46 -16.93
CA THR A 380 -5.61 0.74 -17.58
C THR A 380 -5.23 0.46 -19.02
N LEU A 381 -5.76 1.27 -19.94
CA LEU A 381 -5.44 1.23 -21.37
C LEU A 381 -4.41 2.30 -21.72
N VAL A 382 -3.49 1.97 -22.59
CA VAL A 382 -2.40 2.85 -23.03
C VAL A 382 -2.06 2.68 -24.50
N GLN A 383 -1.39 3.67 -25.06
CA GLN A 383 -0.61 3.58 -26.28
C GLN A 383 0.87 3.44 -25.94
N LEU A 384 1.61 2.78 -26.81
CA LEU A 384 3.05 2.63 -26.71
C LEU A 384 3.68 2.83 -28.10
N GLU A 385 4.71 3.64 -28.17
CA GLU A 385 5.45 3.91 -29.41
C GLU A 385 6.94 4.12 -29.12
N LYS A 386 7.77 4.04 -30.16
CA LYS A 386 9.20 4.30 -30.01
C LYS A 386 9.43 5.78 -29.66
N TYR A 387 10.19 6.02 -28.60
CA TYR A 387 10.52 7.38 -28.19
C TYR A 387 11.57 7.99 -29.14
N GLN A 388 11.32 9.22 -29.61
CA GLN A 388 12.19 9.90 -30.57
C GLN A 388 13.03 11.02 -29.93
N GLY A 389 12.82 11.31 -28.64
CA GLY A 389 13.58 12.32 -27.91
C GLY A 389 14.86 11.78 -27.28
N GLU A 390 15.62 12.68 -26.68
CA GLU A 390 16.76 12.33 -25.84
C GLU A 390 16.28 12.03 -24.41
N ALA A 391 16.89 11.07 -23.75
CA ALA A 391 16.68 10.84 -22.32
C ALA A 391 17.51 11.87 -21.53
N PRO A 392 16.98 12.45 -20.45
CA PRO A 392 17.71 13.38 -19.60
C PRO A 392 18.90 12.75 -18.88
#